data_2a2f15c3ebbff4a51f7804917c2066ce
#
_entry.id   2a2f15c3ebbff4a51f7804917c2066ce
#
_cell.length_a   1.000
_cell.length_b   1.000
_cell.length_c   1.000
_cell.angle_alpha   90.00
_cell.angle_beta   90.00
_cell.angle_gamma   90.00
#
_symmetry.space_group_name_H-M   'P 1'
#
loop_
_entity.id
_entity.type
_entity.pdbx_description
1 polymer ?
#
loop_
_entity_poly.entity_id
_entity_poly.type
_entity_poly.pdbx_seq_one_letter_code
_entity_poly.pdbx_strand_id
1 'polypeptide(L)' 'MLDISKFEILKDTEDSSVIRYSGENQYVIYQDSGYYTLSVRRPDGLEETYGCSSLSIAIASIEDLEQGKEI' A
#
# COMPACT_ATOMS: atom_id res chain seq x y z
N MET A 1 11.15 -3.02 9.41
CA MET A 1 9.83 -2.99 10.05
C MET A 1 9.13 -1.68 9.72
N LEU A 2 7.87 -1.73 9.32
CA LEU A 2 7.13 -0.53 8.98
C LEU A 2 6.76 0.27 10.23
N ASP A 3 6.72 1.58 10.07
CA ASP A 3 6.34 2.49 11.13
C ASP A 3 4.82 2.72 11.06
N ILE A 4 4.10 2.22 12.06
CA ILE A 4 2.63 2.32 12.10
C ILE A 4 2.16 3.78 12.07
N SER A 5 2.96 4.71 12.62
CA SER A 5 2.58 6.12 12.65
C SER A 5 2.55 6.76 11.25
N LYS A 6 3.15 6.13 10.25
CA LYS A 6 3.15 6.61 8.87
C LYS A 6 1.93 6.15 8.07
N PHE A 7 1.10 5.29 8.63
CA PHE A 7 -0.15 4.88 7.99
C PHE A 7 -1.23 5.92 8.25
N GLU A 8 -2.01 6.21 7.21
CA GLU A 8 -3.12 7.14 7.29
C GLU A 8 -4.34 6.52 6.60
N ILE A 9 -5.44 6.47 7.30
CA ILE A 9 -6.70 5.96 6.74
C ILE A 9 -7.42 7.12 6.08
N LEU A 10 -7.52 7.10 4.75
CA LEU A 10 -8.14 8.17 3.98
C LEU A 10 -9.64 7.93 3.78
N LYS A 11 -10.05 6.66 3.76
CA LYS A 11 -11.44 6.27 3.60
C LYS A 11 -11.64 4.93 4.28
N ASP A 12 -12.71 4.79 5.03
CA ASP A 12 -13.02 3.53 5.70
C ASP A 12 -14.53 3.39 5.73
N THR A 13 -15.06 2.67 4.76
CA THR A 13 -16.50 2.38 4.66
C THR A 13 -16.69 0.86 4.67
N GLU A 14 -17.94 0.42 4.78
CA GLU A 14 -18.28 -0.99 4.81
C GLU A 14 -17.81 -1.72 3.54
N ASP A 15 -17.86 -1.06 2.38
CA ASP A 15 -17.58 -1.68 1.10
C ASP A 15 -16.19 -1.36 0.55
N SER A 16 -15.54 -0.33 1.06
CA SER A 16 -14.24 0.07 0.53
C SER A 16 -13.40 0.79 1.58
N SER A 17 -12.08 0.72 1.42
CA SER A 17 -11.16 1.47 2.26
C SER A 17 -9.97 1.93 1.43
N VAL A 18 -9.35 3.03 1.88
CA VAL A 18 -8.15 3.58 1.26
C VAL A 18 -7.18 3.92 2.38
N ILE A 19 -6.00 3.30 2.35
CA ILE A 19 -4.96 3.48 3.36
C ILE A 19 -3.70 3.95 2.66
N ARG A 20 -3.08 4.99 3.16
CA ARG A 20 -1.84 5.54 2.63
C ARG A 20 -0.68 5.28 3.59
N TYR A 21 0.47 4.94 3.03
CA TYR A 21 1.73 4.85 3.76
C TYR A 21 2.77 5.70 3.05
N SER A 22 3.44 6.58 3.77
CA SER A 22 4.46 7.47 3.22
C SER A 22 5.83 7.07 3.77
N GLY A 23 6.59 6.33 2.97
CA GLY A 23 7.96 5.92 3.28
C GLY A 23 8.91 6.46 2.22
N GLU A 24 9.86 5.66 1.80
CA GLU A 24 10.78 5.99 0.69
C GLU A 24 9.99 6.22 -0.61
N ASN A 25 8.89 5.48 -0.79
CA ASN A 25 7.94 5.67 -1.86
C ASN A 25 6.60 6.09 -1.26
N GLN A 26 5.65 6.47 -2.11
CA GLN A 26 4.27 6.71 -1.71
C GLN A 26 3.46 5.45 -2.01
N TYR A 27 2.77 4.93 -1.01
CA TYR A 27 1.97 3.71 -1.16
C TYR A 27 0.51 4.01 -0.83
N VAL A 28 -0.39 3.46 -1.63
CA VAL A 28 -1.82 3.54 -1.35
C VAL A 28 -2.41 2.15 -1.53
N ILE A 29 -3.12 1.67 -0.52
CA ILE A 29 -3.82 0.40 -0.57
C ILE A 29 -5.29 0.70 -0.73
N TYR A 30 -5.87 0.23 -1.84
CA TYR A 30 -7.31 0.33 -2.11
C TYR A 30 -7.95 -1.02 -1.84
N GLN A 31 -9.02 -1.02 -1.06
CA GLN A 31 -9.81 -2.22 -0.85
C GLN A 31 -11.22 -1.96 -1.39
N ASP A 32 -11.68 -2.83 -2.27
CA ASP A 32 -13.00 -2.73 -2.86
C ASP A 32 -13.54 -4.14 -3.07
N SER A 33 -14.67 -4.45 -2.43
CA SER A 33 -15.38 -5.74 -2.57
C SER A 33 -14.49 -6.95 -2.35
N GLY A 34 -13.59 -6.90 -1.37
CA GLY A 34 -12.70 -8.00 -1.01
C GLY A 34 -11.41 -8.08 -1.81
N TYR A 35 -11.21 -7.18 -2.76
CA TYR A 35 -9.97 -7.09 -3.51
C TYR A 35 -9.11 -5.96 -2.98
N TYR A 36 -7.80 -6.19 -2.96
CA TYR A 36 -6.83 -5.19 -2.52
C TYR A 36 -5.92 -4.83 -3.68
N THR A 37 -5.72 -3.54 -3.91
CA THR A 37 -4.79 -3.04 -4.93
C THR A 37 -3.78 -2.15 -4.24
N LEU A 38 -2.50 -2.46 -4.40
CA LEU A 38 -1.42 -1.63 -3.90
C LEU A 38 -0.92 -0.75 -5.04
N SER A 39 -0.98 0.57 -4.84
CA SER A 39 -0.40 1.54 -5.75
C SER A 39 0.91 2.05 -5.16
N VAL A 40 1.98 2.00 -5.94
CA VAL A 40 3.31 2.45 -5.51
C VAL A 40 3.73 3.59 -6.42
N ARG A 41 4.06 4.73 -5.83
CA ARG A 41 4.60 5.88 -6.55
C ARG A 41 6.02 6.12 -6.08
N ARG A 42 6.96 5.99 -7.00
CA ARG A 42 8.38 6.17 -6.69
C ARG A 42 8.78 7.64 -6.76
N PRO A 43 9.91 8.03 -6.13
CA PRO A 43 10.34 9.43 -6.12
C PRO A 43 10.57 10.03 -7.51
N ASP A 44 10.88 9.19 -8.50
CA ASP A 44 11.07 9.63 -9.88
C ASP A 44 9.75 9.84 -10.65
N GLY A 45 8.62 9.59 -10.00
CA GLY A 45 7.30 9.73 -10.59
C GLY A 45 6.73 8.46 -11.22
N LEU A 46 7.51 7.37 -11.25
CA LEU A 46 7.03 6.09 -11.77
C LEU A 46 5.94 5.53 -10.85
N GLU A 47 4.82 5.11 -11.42
CA GLU A 47 3.73 4.48 -10.69
C GLU A 47 3.57 3.03 -11.12
N GLU A 48 3.36 2.16 -10.15
CA GLU A 48 3.10 0.75 -10.37
C GLU A 48 1.91 0.31 -9.51
N THR A 49 1.14 -0.66 -10.01
CA THR A 49 0.02 -1.21 -9.26
C THR A 49 0.15 -2.72 -9.18
N TYR A 50 -0.23 -3.26 -8.03
CA TYR A 50 -0.16 -4.70 -7.75
C TYR A 50 -1.47 -5.16 -7.14
N GLY A 51 -1.98 -6.29 -7.64
CA GLY A 51 -3.13 -6.94 -7.01
C GLY A 51 -2.69 -7.77 -5.82
N CYS A 52 -3.40 -7.65 -4.71
CA CYS A 52 -3.11 -8.38 -3.49
C CYS A 52 -4.35 -9.15 -3.04
N SER A 53 -4.17 -10.36 -2.53
CA SER A 53 -5.28 -11.18 -2.07
C SER A 53 -5.72 -10.85 -0.65
N SER A 54 -4.90 -10.11 0.11
CA SER A 54 -5.23 -9.71 1.47
C SER A 54 -4.49 -8.43 1.85
N LEU A 55 -4.96 -7.79 2.92
CA LEU A 55 -4.30 -6.60 3.45
C LEU A 55 -2.89 -6.94 3.96
N SER A 56 -2.72 -8.09 4.59
CA SER A 56 -1.40 -8.49 5.10
C SER A 56 -0.39 -8.67 3.97
N ILE A 57 -0.82 -9.17 2.81
CA ILE A 57 0.06 -9.28 1.64
C ILE A 57 0.44 -7.89 1.12
N ALA A 58 -0.51 -6.96 1.07
CA ALA A 58 -0.24 -5.59 0.66
C ALA A 58 0.78 -4.92 1.60
N ILE A 59 0.61 -5.09 2.90
CA ILE A 59 1.54 -4.53 3.88
C ILE A 59 2.92 -5.18 3.77
N ALA A 60 2.99 -6.50 3.58
CA ALA A 60 4.25 -7.20 3.39
C ALA A 60 4.98 -6.71 2.12
N SER A 61 4.24 -6.41 1.07
CA SER A 61 4.81 -5.87 -0.16
C SER A 61 5.40 -4.48 0.06
N ILE A 62 4.72 -3.62 0.84
CA ILE A 62 5.27 -2.32 1.21
C ILE A 62 6.58 -2.51 1.98
N GLU A 63 6.59 -3.42 2.95
CA GLU A 63 7.79 -3.68 3.75
C GLU A 63 8.96 -4.14 2.87
N ASP A 64 8.71 -5.04 1.92
CA ASP A 64 9.75 -5.50 1.01
C ASP A 64 10.30 -4.35 0.16
N LEU A 65 9.43 -3.51 -0.39
CA LEU A 65 9.86 -2.37 -1.20
C LEU A 65 10.63 -1.34 -0.39
N GLU A 66 10.26 -1.12 0.88
CA GLU A 66 10.98 -0.20 1.75
C GLU A 66 12.36 -0.72 2.11
N GLN A 67 12.56 -2.02 2.06
CA GLN A 67 13.86 -2.65 2.28
C GLN A 67 14.68 -2.77 0.99
N GLY A 68 14.17 -2.27 -0.13
CA GLY A 68 14.84 -2.35 -1.42
C GLY A 68 14.67 -3.68 -2.14
N LYS A 69 13.75 -4.52 -1.68
CA LYS A 69 13.46 -5.79 -2.34
C LYS A 69 12.40 -5.60 -3.41
N GLU A 70 12.44 -6.43 -4.43
CA GLU A 70 11.37 -6.45 -5.44
C GLU A 70 10.26 -7.42 -5.03
N ILE A 71 9.06 -7.09 -5.45
CA ILE A 71 7.89 -7.94 -5.23
C ILE A 71 7.88 -9.08 -6.23
#